data_1d9fc0063d6856c6438213d6fabfddbf
#
_entry.id   1d9fc0063d6856c6438213d6fabfddbf
#
_cell.length_a   1.000
_cell.length_b   1.000
_cell.length_c   1.000
_cell.angle_alpha   90.00
_cell.angle_beta   90.00
_cell.angle_gamma   90.00
#
_symmetry.space_group_name_H-M   'P 1'
#
loop_
_entity.id
_entity.type
_entity.pdbx_description
1 polymer ?
#
loop_
_entity_poly.entity_id
_entity_poly.type
_entity_poly.pdbx_seq_one_letter_code
_entity_poly.pdbx_strand_id
1 'polypeptide(L)'
;MADQEAYYNEIINSVIHTGRAAQLIIDFCYLVRRFTVDHLHVVGDIFDRGPYPHLIMDDLMTHHSVDIQWGNHDILWMGAAAGSVPCMCNMLRISARYGNLAILEDAYGINMIPLMRLAIDCYQGHTSKTFNVHVRDDDKEYDRDYAEMDAMMHKAITIIQFKVEGQLIKKHPEWNMKERLLLDKIDYKQGTIKLGGKEYPLNDTYFPTIDPKDPYKLTHEEEDVVERLKNSFLG
;
A
#
# COMPACT_ATOMS: atom_id res chain seq x y z
N MET A 1 -11.70 42.17 38.42
CA MET A 1 -11.81 41.85 36.95
C MET A 1 -10.70 42.48 36.14
N ALA A 2 -10.41 43.79 36.24
CA ALA A 2 -9.34 44.43 35.46
C ALA A 2 -7.93 43.86 35.72
N ASP A 3 -7.65 43.44 36.95
CA ASP A 3 -6.36 42.81 37.36
C ASP A 3 -6.14 41.45 36.73
N GLN A 4 -7.16 40.67 36.45
CA GLN A 4 -7.08 39.38 35.80
C GLN A 4 -6.79 39.48 34.30
N GLU A 5 -7.39 40.48 33.65
CA GLU A 5 -7.19 40.74 32.20
C GLU A 5 -5.73 41.17 31.94
N ALA A 6 -5.20 42.07 32.74
CA ALA A 6 -3.78 42.48 32.67
C ALA A 6 -2.83 41.27 32.86
N TYR A 7 -3.09 40.43 33.84
CA TYR A 7 -2.30 39.25 34.11
C TYR A 7 -2.31 38.27 32.93
N TYR A 8 -3.47 37.95 32.35
CA TYR A 8 -3.53 37.05 31.20
C TYR A 8 -2.89 37.66 29.92
N ASN A 9 -3.01 38.96 29.72
CA ASN A 9 -2.37 39.66 28.63
C ASN A 9 -0.83 39.61 28.73
N GLU A 10 -0.28 39.75 29.96
CA GLU A 10 1.16 39.58 30.17
C GLU A 10 1.66 38.15 29.86
N ILE A 11 0.89 37.12 30.25
CA ILE A 11 1.22 35.74 29.93
C ILE A 11 1.22 35.53 28.41
N ILE A 12 0.17 35.98 27.70
CA ILE A 12 0.06 35.87 26.24
C ILE A 12 1.21 36.59 25.56
N ASN A 13 1.53 37.81 25.97
CA ASN A 13 2.63 38.57 25.44
C ASN A 13 4.00 37.86 25.66
N SER A 14 4.20 37.26 26.83
CA SER A 14 5.39 36.48 27.13
C SER A 14 5.53 35.27 26.19
N VAL A 15 4.43 34.56 25.92
CA VAL A 15 4.42 33.43 24.99
C VAL A 15 4.70 33.88 23.55
N ILE A 16 4.17 35.03 23.13
CA ILE A 16 4.44 35.60 21.80
C ILE A 16 5.92 35.98 21.70
N HIS A 17 6.47 36.70 22.69
CA HIS A 17 7.86 37.14 22.70
C HIS A 17 8.87 35.97 22.70
N THR A 18 8.51 34.84 23.31
CA THR A 18 9.34 33.62 23.31
C THR A 18 9.19 32.80 22.06
N GLY A 19 8.36 33.20 21.09
CA GLY A 19 8.12 32.48 19.83
C GLY A 19 7.31 31.18 19.98
N ARG A 20 6.65 30.97 21.13
CA ARG A 20 5.92 29.72 21.43
C ARG A 20 4.40 29.82 21.16
N ALA A 21 3.93 30.87 20.52
CA ALA A 21 2.48 31.06 20.31
C ALA A 21 1.84 29.93 19.50
N ALA A 22 2.49 29.47 18.44
CA ALA A 22 2.00 28.34 17.64
C ALA A 22 1.86 27.06 18.47
N GLN A 23 2.89 26.73 19.27
CA GLN A 23 2.86 25.56 20.13
C GLN A 23 1.74 25.65 21.18
N LEU A 24 1.54 26.80 21.80
CA LEU A 24 0.46 27.01 22.76
C LEU A 24 -0.93 26.79 22.14
N ILE A 25 -1.13 27.26 20.90
CA ILE A 25 -2.39 27.04 20.16
C ILE A 25 -2.60 25.55 19.92
N ILE A 26 -1.57 24.83 19.48
CA ILE A 26 -1.60 23.38 19.27
C ILE A 26 -1.96 22.66 20.57
N ASP A 27 -1.30 23.01 21.67
CA ASP A 27 -1.54 22.39 22.98
C ASP A 27 -2.99 22.63 23.47
N PHE A 28 -3.53 23.82 23.23
CA PHE A 28 -4.94 24.10 23.53
C PHE A 28 -5.89 23.30 22.62
N CYS A 29 -5.57 23.13 21.34
CA CYS A 29 -6.37 22.28 20.46
C CYS A 29 -6.39 20.82 20.94
N TYR A 30 -5.25 20.29 21.36
CA TYR A 30 -5.17 18.96 21.97
C TYR A 30 -5.97 18.86 23.27
N LEU A 31 -5.89 19.88 24.11
CA LEU A 31 -6.63 19.90 25.37
C LEU A 31 -8.15 19.95 25.13
N VAL A 32 -8.62 20.81 24.21
CA VAL A 32 -10.04 20.89 23.83
C VAL A 32 -10.50 19.54 23.27
N ARG A 33 -9.72 18.93 22.34
CA ARG A 33 -10.04 17.63 21.79
C ARG A 33 -10.18 16.57 22.89
N ARG A 34 -9.26 16.54 23.86
CA ARG A 34 -9.27 15.59 24.97
C ARG A 34 -10.47 15.73 25.89
N PHE A 35 -10.98 16.95 26.06
CA PHE A 35 -12.16 17.21 26.91
C PHE A 35 -13.50 17.08 26.19
N THR A 36 -13.51 17.12 24.84
CA THR A 36 -14.74 17.05 24.05
C THR A 36 -14.98 15.71 23.39
N VAL A 37 -13.92 14.89 23.20
CA VAL A 37 -13.99 13.55 22.60
C VAL A 37 -13.57 12.52 23.63
N ASP A 38 -14.54 11.88 24.27
CA ASP A 38 -14.28 10.84 25.26
C ASP A 38 -13.70 9.59 24.61
N HIS A 39 -14.20 9.21 23.44
CA HIS A 39 -13.81 8.04 22.70
C HIS A 39 -13.89 8.27 21.19
N LEU A 40 -12.83 7.92 20.47
CA LEU A 40 -12.77 7.98 19.02
C LEU A 40 -12.97 6.58 18.44
N HIS A 41 -14.00 6.41 17.64
CA HIS A 41 -14.25 5.18 16.88
C HIS A 41 -13.89 5.39 15.40
N VAL A 42 -12.88 4.66 14.91
CA VAL A 42 -12.43 4.73 13.52
C VAL A 42 -13.04 3.57 12.74
N VAL A 43 -13.71 3.89 11.62
CA VAL A 43 -14.47 2.89 10.84
C VAL A 43 -13.62 2.12 9.82
N GLY A 44 -12.31 2.30 9.82
CA GLY A 44 -11.36 1.54 9.00
C GLY A 44 -10.99 2.18 7.66
N ASP A 45 -10.35 1.37 6.82
CA ASP A 45 -9.73 1.75 5.54
C ASP A 45 -8.71 2.91 5.67
N ILE A 46 -7.94 2.88 6.77
CA ILE A 46 -6.83 3.82 7.01
C ILE A 46 -5.77 3.63 5.93
N PHE A 47 -5.52 2.37 5.55
CA PHE A 47 -4.53 1.96 4.57
C PHE A 47 -5.11 1.76 3.15
N ASP A 48 -6.17 2.49 2.76
CA ASP A 48 -6.69 2.40 1.39
C ASP A 48 -5.68 3.02 0.39
N ARG A 49 -6.04 3.92 -0.43
CA ARG A 49 -5.23 4.43 -1.57
C ARG A 49 -4.56 5.76 -1.27
N GLY A 50 -4.95 6.38 -0.17
CA GLY A 50 -4.41 7.68 0.25
C GLY A 50 -2.95 7.60 0.68
N PRO A 51 -2.21 8.71 0.55
CA PRO A 51 -0.87 8.83 1.12
C PRO A 51 -0.95 8.99 2.65
N TYR A 52 0.17 8.71 3.33
CA TYR A 52 0.39 9.01 4.75
C TYR A 52 -0.47 8.24 5.78
N PRO A 53 -0.84 6.95 5.57
CA PRO A 53 -1.54 6.18 6.59
C PRO A 53 -0.74 6.09 7.90
N HIS A 54 0.59 6.10 7.83
CA HIS A 54 1.48 6.09 8.99
C HIS A 54 1.28 7.31 9.89
N LEU A 55 1.10 8.52 9.35
CA LEU A 55 0.84 9.72 10.14
C LEU A 55 -0.51 9.65 10.85
N ILE A 56 -1.52 9.07 10.19
CA ILE A 56 -2.82 8.82 10.83
C ILE A 56 -2.66 7.83 11.98
N MET A 57 -1.91 6.74 11.77
CA MET A 57 -1.67 5.73 12.82
C MET A 57 -0.90 6.33 14.00
N ASP A 58 0.12 7.15 13.75
CA ASP A 58 0.89 7.83 14.81
C ASP A 58 -0.02 8.72 15.67
N ASP A 59 -0.91 9.48 15.03
CA ASP A 59 -1.90 10.30 15.74
C ASP A 59 -2.88 9.45 16.54
N LEU A 60 -3.39 8.35 15.96
CA LEU A 60 -4.31 7.45 16.65
C LEU A 60 -3.65 6.77 17.85
N MET A 61 -2.39 6.35 17.75
CA MET A 61 -1.65 5.73 18.86
C MET A 61 -1.44 6.68 20.04
N THR A 62 -1.44 8.00 19.81
CA THR A 62 -1.33 9.00 20.88
C THR A 62 -2.68 9.43 21.44
N HIS A 63 -3.78 9.02 20.83
CA HIS A 63 -5.12 9.39 21.31
C HIS A 63 -5.46 8.65 22.61
N HIS A 64 -6.05 9.36 23.59
CA HIS A 64 -6.29 8.85 24.94
C HIS A 64 -7.31 7.68 25.00
N SER A 65 -8.20 7.58 24.03
CA SER A 65 -9.18 6.49 23.94
C SER A 65 -9.61 6.32 22.48
N VAL A 66 -9.22 5.21 21.86
CA VAL A 66 -9.52 4.91 20.46
C VAL A 66 -9.74 3.41 20.28
N ASP A 67 -10.71 3.06 19.45
CA ASP A 67 -10.82 1.75 18.84
C ASP A 67 -10.93 1.86 17.32
N ILE A 68 -10.46 0.85 16.63
CA ILE A 68 -10.37 0.83 15.18
C ILE A 68 -11.11 -0.40 14.66
N GLN A 69 -12.12 -0.17 13.85
CA GLN A 69 -12.72 -1.19 13.01
C GLN A 69 -11.86 -1.32 11.74
N TRP A 70 -11.47 -2.51 11.35
CA TRP A 70 -10.64 -2.68 10.16
C TRP A 70 -11.48 -2.77 8.89
N GLY A 71 -11.06 -2.00 7.88
CA GLY A 71 -11.56 -2.12 6.52
C GLY A 71 -10.88 -3.28 5.77
N ASN A 72 -11.29 -3.51 4.52
CA ASN A 72 -10.71 -4.55 3.70
C ASN A 72 -9.25 -4.27 3.30
N HIS A 73 -8.86 -3.00 3.20
CA HIS A 73 -7.47 -2.62 2.94
C HIS A 73 -6.59 -2.81 4.19
N ASP A 74 -7.10 -2.49 5.37
CA ASP A 74 -6.37 -2.68 6.63
C ASP A 74 -6.04 -4.15 6.88
N ILE A 75 -6.98 -5.07 6.55
CA ILE A 75 -6.76 -6.52 6.66
C ILE A 75 -5.56 -6.98 5.80
N LEU A 76 -5.35 -6.40 4.61
CA LEU A 76 -4.21 -6.76 3.78
C LEU A 76 -2.88 -6.38 4.45
N TRP A 77 -2.81 -5.21 5.07
CA TRP A 77 -1.64 -4.77 5.82
C TRP A 77 -1.41 -5.62 7.07
N MET A 78 -2.46 -5.91 7.83
CA MET A 78 -2.40 -6.81 8.98
C MET A 78 -1.93 -8.22 8.57
N GLY A 79 -2.46 -8.73 7.46
CA GLY A 79 -2.06 -10.02 6.90
C GLY A 79 -0.59 -10.03 6.45
N ALA A 80 -0.11 -8.96 5.81
CA ALA A 80 1.30 -8.81 5.42
C ALA A 80 2.21 -8.81 6.65
N ALA A 81 1.88 -8.02 7.67
CA ALA A 81 2.62 -7.98 8.94
C ALA A 81 2.59 -9.31 9.71
N ALA A 82 1.54 -10.13 9.51
CA ALA A 82 1.45 -11.49 10.03
C ALA A 82 2.14 -12.55 9.15
N GLY A 83 2.81 -12.16 8.07
CA GLY A 83 3.56 -13.05 7.18
C GLY A 83 2.74 -13.76 6.09
N SER A 84 1.50 -13.30 5.83
CA SER A 84 0.69 -13.81 4.73
C SER A 84 1.19 -13.28 3.39
N VAL A 85 1.83 -14.13 2.60
CA VAL A 85 2.37 -13.76 1.28
C VAL A 85 1.31 -13.23 0.32
N PRO A 86 0.12 -13.83 0.17
CA PRO A 86 -0.91 -13.26 -0.70
C PRO A 86 -1.38 -11.87 -0.27
N CYS A 87 -1.54 -11.62 1.04
CA CYS A 87 -1.89 -10.30 1.57
C CYS A 87 -0.78 -9.28 1.28
N MET A 88 0.48 -9.65 1.51
CA MET A 88 1.65 -8.83 1.22
C MET A 88 1.69 -8.45 -0.28
N CYS A 89 1.57 -9.42 -1.18
CA CYS A 89 1.60 -9.14 -2.62
C CYS A 89 0.45 -8.24 -3.06
N ASN A 90 -0.74 -8.42 -2.51
CA ASN A 90 -1.91 -7.60 -2.84
C ASN A 90 -1.74 -6.16 -2.32
N MET A 91 -1.28 -6.01 -1.08
CA MET A 91 -0.98 -4.71 -0.49
C MET A 91 0.10 -3.97 -1.30
N LEU A 92 1.22 -4.63 -1.62
CA LEU A 92 2.29 -4.06 -2.44
C LEU A 92 1.80 -3.63 -3.83
N ARG A 93 0.96 -4.45 -4.48
CA ARG A 93 0.37 -4.11 -5.77
C ARG A 93 -0.51 -2.84 -5.69
N ILE A 94 -1.29 -2.72 -4.63
CA ILE A 94 -2.12 -1.52 -4.42
C ILE A 94 -1.22 -0.30 -4.17
N SER A 95 -0.21 -0.42 -3.32
CA SER A 95 0.75 0.66 -3.06
C SER A 95 1.47 1.10 -4.34
N ALA A 96 1.95 0.16 -5.17
CA ALA A 96 2.56 0.47 -6.46
C ALA A 96 1.59 1.19 -7.40
N ARG A 97 0.34 0.72 -7.47
CA ARG A 97 -0.67 1.33 -8.35
C ARG A 97 -0.97 2.79 -8.00
N TYR A 98 -0.90 3.15 -6.74
CA TYR A 98 -1.25 4.49 -6.26
C TYR A 98 -0.04 5.34 -5.85
N GLY A 99 1.19 4.93 -6.20
CA GLY A 99 2.41 5.71 -5.99
C GLY A 99 2.86 5.79 -4.53
N ASN A 100 2.49 4.80 -3.73
CA ASN A 100 2.75 4.79 -2.28
C ASN A 100 3.92 3.86 -1.89
N LEU A 101 4.77 3.43 -2.83
CA LEU A 101 5.89 2.51 -2.51
C LEU A 101 6.95 3.16 -1.62
N ALA A 102 7.22 4.46 -1.81
CA ALA A 102 8.17 5.20 -0.98
C ALA A 102 7.78 5.20 0.51
N ILE A 103 6.49 5.21 0.82
CA ILE A 103 6.00 5.16 2.20
C ILE A 103 6.39 3.86 2.90
N LEU A 104 6.45 2.75 2.15
CA LEU A 104 6.87 1.45 2.69
C LEU A 104 8.34 1.48 3.13
N GLU A 105 9.21 2.14 2.36
CA GLU A 105 10.63 2.27 2.69
C GLU A 105 10.83 3.32 3.80
N ASP A 106 10.29 4.51 3.63
CA ASP A 106 10.56 5.65 4.50
C ASP A 106 9.92 5.54 5.88
N ALA A 107 8.66 5.08 5.94
CA ALA A 107 7.91 5.02 7.20
C ALA A 107 8.03 3.67 7.92
N TYR A 108 8.15 2.57 7.16
CA TYR A 108 8.12 1.21 7.71
C TYR A 108 9.43 0.44 7.53
N GLY A 109 10.42 0.99 6.81
CA GLY A 109 11.72 0.35 6.59
C GLY A 109 11.65 -0.92 5.75
N ILE A 110 10.60 -1.10 4.95
CA ILE A 110 10.43 -2.27 4.08
C ILE A 110 11.40 -2.17 2.91
N ASN A 111 12.28 -3.14 2.77
CA ASN A 111 13.28 -3.16 1.69
C ASN A 111 12.66 -3.54 0.34
N MET A 112 12.45 -2.55 -0.53
CA MET A 112 11.88 -2.74 -1.87
C MET A 112 12.90 -3.09 -2.95
N ILE A 113 14.22 -3.06 -2.64
CA ILE A 113 15.30 -3.35 -3.61
C ILE A 113 15.14 -4.71 -4.32
N PRO A 114 14.76 -5.80 -3.65
CA PRO A 114 14.57 -7.08 -4.33
C PRO A 114 13.52 -7.03 -5.45
N LEU A 115 12.37 -6.37 -5.19
CA LEU A 115 11.32 -6.20 -6.18
C LEU A 115 11.75 -5.26 -7.31
N MET A 116 12.44 -4.17 -6.98
CA MET A 116 12.99 -3.23 -7.97
C MET A 116 13.93 -3.93 -8.95
N ARG A 117 14.86 -4.75 -8.46
CA ARG A 117 15.80 -5.51 -9.31
C ARG A 117 15.07 -6.46 -10.24
N LEU A 118 14.15 -7.29 -9.72
CA LEU A 118 13.34 -8.18 -10.54
C LEU A 118 12.56 -7.41 -11.60
N ALA A 119 12.01 -6.26 -11.24
CA ALA A 119 11.24 -5.41 -12.16
C ALA A 119 12.09 -4.89 -13.31
N ILE A 120 13.32 -4.43 -13.04
CA ILE A 120 14.28 -4.01 -14.07
C ILE A 120 14.66 -5.20 -14.95
N ASP A 121 15.11 -6.31 -14.35
CA ASP A 121 15.63 -7.46 -15.06
C ASP A 121 14.59 -8.09 -16.00
N CYS A 122 13.30 -8.10 -15.59
CA CYS A 122 12.24 -8.76 -16.33
C CYS A 122 11.39 -7.83 -17.21
N TYR A 123 11.22 -6.55 -16.83
CA TYR A 123 10.18 -5.70 -17.44
C TYR A 123 10.66 -4.36 -17.97
N GLN A 124 11.97 -4.06 -17.95
CA GLN A 124 12.51 -2.82 -18.51
C GLN A 124 12.14 -2.67 -19.99
N GLY A 125 11.53 -1.54 -20.35
CA GLY A 125 11.04 -1.26 -21.71
C GLY A 125 9.79 -2.06 -22.14
N HIS A 126 9.17 -2.84 -21.23
CA HIS A 126 8.03 -3.70 -21.50
C HIS A 126 6.86 -3.47 -20.55
N THR A 127 6.62 -2.24 -20.13
CA THR A 127 5.44 -1.87 -19.36
C THR A 127 4.33 -1.35 -20.26
N SER A 128 3.12 -1.79 -20.02
CA SER A 128 1.92 -1.26 -20.70
C SER A 128 1.26 -0.18 -19.83
N LYS A 129 0.44 0.66 -20.48
CA LYS A 129 -0.35 1.69 -19.77
C LYS A 129 -1.23 1.14 -18.64
N THR A 130 -1.53 -0.15 -18.64
CA THR A 130 -2.31 -0.84 -17.60
C THR A 130 -1.63 -0.76 -16.24
N PHE A 131 -0.30 -0.71 -16.22
CA PHE A 131 0.50 -0.68 -14.99
C PHE A 131 0.95 0.72 -14.59
N ASN A 132 0.58 1.75 -15.35
CA ASN A 132 0.90 3.12 -14.97
C ASN A 132 0.35 3.45 -13.58
N VAL A 133 1.08 4.28 -12.87
CA VAL A 133 0.68 4.77 -11.56
C VAL A 133 -0.54 5.68 -11.67
N HIS A 134 -1.48 5.51 -10.77
CA HIS A 134 -2.71 6.30 -10.69
C HIS A 134 -2.56 7.38 -9.61
N VAL A 135 -1.77 8.39 -9.90
CA VAL A 135 -1.56 9.56 -9.05
C VAL A 135 -2.33 10.74 -9.64
N ARG A 136 -2.84 11.62 -8.78
CA ARG A 136 -3.54 12.85 -9.21
C ARG A 136 -2.55 13.78 -9.90
N ASP A 137 -3.01 14.51 -10.92
CA ASP A 137 -2.14 15.44 -11.66
C ASP A 137 -1.64 16.62 -10.82
N ASP A 138 -2.38 16.96 -9.78
CA ASP A 138 -2.06 18.02 -8.82
C ASP A 138 -1.26 17.55 -7.60
N ASP A 139 -0.99 16.24 -7.50
CA ASP A 139 -0.13 15.69 -6.47
C ASP A 139 1.34 16.10 -6.73
N LYS A 140 1.84 17.01 -5.88
CA LYS A 140 3.19 17.55 -5.96
C LYS A 140 4.22 16.71 -5.20
N GLU A 141 3.75 15.77 -4.39
CA GLU A 141 4.61 14.97 -3.52
C GLU A 141 5.05 13.69 -4.21
N TYR A 142 4.29 13.21 -5.19
CA TYR A 142 4.72 12.08 -6.01
C TYR A 142 5.82 12.49 -6.99
N ASP A 143 7.00 11.89 -6.85
CA ASP A 143 8.11 12.09 -7.76
C ASP A 143 7.90 11.30 -9.07
N ARG A 144 7.59 12.03 -10.14
CA ARG A 144 7.27 11.47 -11.46
C ARG A 144 8.49 10.85 -12.15
N ASP A 145 9.70 11.12 -11.69
CA ASP A 145 10.91 10.49 -12.21
C ASP A 145 10.95 8.99 -11.89
N TYR A 146 10.23 8.55 -10.84
CA TYR A 146 10.09 7.14 -10.50
C TYR A 146 8.90 6.43 -11.17
N ALA A 147 8.07 7.13 -11.94
CA ALA A 147 6.83 6.56 -12.50
C ALA A 147 7.05 5.32 -13.37
N GLU A 148 8.14 5.27 -14.14
CA GLU A 148 8.48 4.10 -14.95
C GLU A 148 8.90 2.92 -14.07
N MET A 149 9.69 3.17 -13.03
CA MET A 149 10.11 2.15 -12.06
C MET A 149 8.90 1.58 -11.31
N ASP A 150 8.03 2.45 -10.83
CA ASP A 150 6.82 2.05 -10.12
C ASP A 150 5.89 1.22 -11.02
N ALA A 151 5.78 1.57 -12.30
CA ALA A 151 5.02 0.80 -13.28
C ALA A 151 5.61 -0.60 -13.51
N MET A 152 6.95 -0.72 -13.57
CA MET A 152 7.63 -2.01 -13.68
C MET A 152 7.44 -2.84 -12.40
N MET A 153 7.59 -2.24 -11.23
CA MET A 153 7.36 -2.89 -9.94
C MET A 153 5.90 -3.31 -9.77
N HIS A 154 4.95 -2.46 -10.19
CA HIS A 154 3.53 -2.78 -10.21
C HIS A 154 3.24 -4.02 -11.08
N LYS A 155 3.84 -4.11 -12.28
CA LYS A 155 3.70 -5.28 -13.15
C LYS A 155 4.29 -6.52 -12.50
N ALA A 156 5.52 -6.45 -11.99
CA ALA A 156 6.21 -7.57 -11.35
C ALA A 156 5.41 -8.13 -10.18
N ILE A 157 5.00 -7.28 -9.23
CA ILE A 157 4.24 -7.73 -8.06
C ILE A 157 2.83 -8.22 -8.43
N THR A 158 2.21 -7.69 -9.48
CA THR A 158 0.93 -8.19 -9.98
C THR A 158 1.05 -9.62 -10.48
N ILE A 159 2.09 -9.96 -11.23
CA ILE A 159 2.33 -11.32 -11.72
C ILE A 159 2.58 -12.27 -10.53
N ILE A 160 3.43 -11.87 -9.58
CA ILE A 160 3.69 -12.66 -8.37
C ILE A 160 2.39 -12.88 -7.59
N GLN A 161 1.58 -11.83 -7.40
CA GLN A 161 0.28 -11.93 -6.72
C GLN A 161 -0.63 -12.97 -7.37
N PHE A 162 -0.82 -12.92 -8.69
CA PHE A 162 -1.65 -13.90 -9.38
C PHE A 162 -1.15 -15.33 -9.20
N LYS A 163 0.17 -15.52 -9.19
CA LYS A 163 0.77 -16.84 -8.97
C LYS A 163 0.48 -17.35 -7.55
N VAL A 164 0.80 -16.56 -6.53
CA VAL A 164 0.61 -16.99 -5.12
C VAL A 164 -0.85 -17.13 -4.73
N GLU A 165 -1.74 -16.25 -5.21
CA GLU A 165 -3.18 -16.39 -5.03
C GLU A 165 -3.70 -17.66 -5.72
N GLY A 166 -3.26 -17.93 -6.94
CA GLY A 166 -3.65 -19.14 -7.66
C GLY A 166 -3.18 -20.43 -6.98
N GLN A 167 -1.97 -20.45 -6.43
CA GLN A 167 -1.49 -21.56 -5.60
C GLN A 167 -2.37 -21.76 -4.37
N LEU A 168 -2.74 -20.67 -3.69
CA LEU A 168 -3.60 -20.71 -2.50
C LEU A 168 -5.01 -21.23 -2.85
N ILE A 169 -5.62 -20.74 -3.92
CA ILE A 169 -6.93 -21.19 -4.40
C ILE A 169 -6.91 -22.68 -4.77
N LYS A 170 -5.85 -23.13 -5.45
CA LYS A 170 -5.68 -24.57 -5.79
C LYS A 170 -5.54 -25.45 -4.55
N LYS A 171 -4.90 -24.93 -3.49
CA LYS A 171 -4.72 -25.63 -2.21
C LYS A 171 -6.03 -25.70 -1.41
N HIS A 172 -6.95 -24.77 -1.63
CA HIS A 172 -8.21 -24.62 -0.90
C HIS A 172 -9.44 -24.68 -1.82
N PRO A 173 -9.71 -25.82 -2.47
CA PRO A 173 -10.84 -25.96 -3.41
C PRO A 173 -12.21 -25.72 -2.75
N GLU A 174 -12.31 -25.89 -1.44
CA GLU A 174 -13.51 -25.64 -0.64
C GLU A 174 -13.96 -24.17 -0.64
N TRP A 175 -13.09 -23.25 -1.01
CA TRP A 175 -13.44 -21.81 -1.12
C TRP A 175 -14.25 -21.48 -2.36
N ASN A 176 -14.36 -22.40 -3.33
CA ASN A 176 -15.10 -22.23 -4.58
C ASN A 176 -14.70 -20.97 -5.38
N MET A 177 -13.39 -20.66 -5.41
CA MET A 177 -12.83 -19.47 -6.06
C MET A 177 -12.13 -19.77 -7.40
N LYS A 178 -12.47 -20.89 -8.06
CA LYS A 178 -11.83 -21.32 -9.32
C LYS A 178 -11.96 -20.30 -10.45
N GLU A 179 -13.02 -19.48 -10.45
CA GLU A 179 -13.20 -18.41 -11.45
C GLU A 179 -12.09 -17.38 -11.42
N ARG A 180 -11.42 -17.20 -10.28
CA ARG A 180 -10.27 -16.29 -10.10
C ARG A 180 -8.94 -16.86 -10.61
N LEU A 181 -8.89 -18.12 -10.99
CA LEU A 181 -7.75 -18.70 -11.69
C LEU A 181 -7.76 -18.20 -13.14
N LEU A 182 -6.92 -17.20 -13.43
CA LEU A 182 -6.91 -16.50 -14.71
C LEU A 182 -5.72 -16.87 -15.59
N LEU A 183 -4.56 -17.17 -15.00
CA LEU A 183 -3.32 -17.41 -15.72
C LEU A 183 -3.38 -18.63 -16.64
N ASP A 184 -4.13 -19.67 -16.28
CA ASP A 184 -4.35 -20.87 -17.08
C ASP A 184 -5.42 -20.71 -18.17
N LYS A 185 -6.12 -19.55 -18.20
CA LYS A 185 -7.10 -19.20 -19.23
C LYS A 185 -6.53 -18.34 -20.34
N ILE A 186 -5.24 -17.96 -20.24
CA ILE A 186 -4.56 -17.11 -21.21
C ILE A 186 -3.97 -17.97 -22.33
N ASP A 187 -4.26 -17.59 -23.58
CA ASP A 187 -3.47 -18.03 -24.73
C ASP A 187 -2.28 -17.08 -24.90
N TYR A 188 -1.13 -17.49 -24.40
CA TYR A 188 0.11 -16.69 -24.43
C TYR A 188 0.67 -16.48 -25.84
N LYS A 189 0.25 -17.31 -26.83
CA LYS A 189 0.69 -17.17 -28.24
C LYS A 189 -0.16 -16.14 -28.97
N GLN A 190 -1.46 -16.14 -28.71
CA GLN A 190 -2.41 -15.22 -29.35
C GLN A 190 -2.59 -13.92 -28.58
N GLY A 191 -2.16 -13.86 -27.30
CA GLY A 191 -2.35 -12.71 -26.43
C GLY A 191 -3.81 -12.47 -26.06
N THR A 192 -4.56 -13.56 -25.83
CA THR A 192 -6.00 -13.50 -25.50
C THR A 192 -6.31 -14.26 -24.22
N ILE A 193 -7.45 -13.96 -23.60
CA ILE A 193 -7.97 -14.68 -22.43
C ILE A 193 -9.42 -15.10 -22.67
N LYS A 194 -9.78 -16.34 -22.25
CA LYS A 194 -11.15 -16.86 -22.34
C LYS A 194 -11.87 -16.72 -21.01
N LEU A 195 -12.93 -15.91 -20.98
CA LEU A 195 -13.77 -15.66 -19.82
C LEU A 195 -15.25 -15.84 -20.16
N GLY A 196 -15.96 -16.69 -19.41
CA GLY A 196 -17.39 -16.92 -19.63
C GLY A 196 -17.75 -17.37 -21.06
N GLY A 197 -16.86 -18.13 -21.71
CA GLY A 197 -17.07 -18.61 -23.09
C GLY A 197 -16.76 -17.57 -24.19
N LYS A 198 -16.34 -16.36 -23.81
CA LYS A 198 -15.91 -15.30 -24.76
C LYS A 198 -14.39 -15.11 -24.66
N GLU A 199 -13.82 -14.70 -25.78
CA GLU A 199 -12.40 -14.39 -25.90
C GLU A 199 -12.17 -12.88 -25.94
N TYR A 200 -11.18 -12.41 -25.18
CA TYR A 200 -10.82 -11.00 -25.05
C TYR A 200 -9.33 -10.83 -25.33
N PRO A 201 -8.93 -9.79 -26.07
CA PRO A 201 -7.52 -9.47 -26.24
C PRO A 201 -6.93 -8.94 -24.92
N LEU A 202 -5.68 -9.29 -24.65
CA LEU A 202 -4.93 -8.73 -23.54
C LEU A 202 -4.32 -7.38 -23.93
N ASN A 203 -4.33 -6.43 -23.03
CA ASN A 203 -3.67 -5.14 -23.21
C ASN A 203 -2.14 -5.23 -23.04
N ASP A 204 -1.67 -6.30 -22.42
CA ASP A 204 -0.26 -6.61 -22.23
C ASP A 204 -0.05 -8.11 -22.47
N THR A 205 0.93 -8.45 -23.28
CA THR A 205 1.23 -9.83 -23.68
C THR A 205 2.65 -10.27 -23.30
N TYR A 206 3.41 -9.39 -22.66
CA TYR A 206 4.79 -9.68 -22.26
C TYR A 206 4.86 -10.20 -20.82
N PHE A 207 5.00 -11.51 -20.67
CA PHE A 207 5.01 -12.22 -19.37
C PHE A 207 6.21 -13.18 -19.29
N PRO A 208 7.47 -12.67 -19.18
CA PRO A 208 8.67 -13.50 -19.28
C PRO A 208 8.82 -14.49 -18.11
N THR A 209 8.20 -14.23 -16.97
CA THR A 209 8.30 -15.07 -15.78
C THR A 209 7.19 -16.14 -15.72
N ILE A 210 6.23 -16.17 -16.68
CA ILE A 210 5.15 -17.16 -16.68
C ILE A 210 5.50 -18.33 -17.60
N ASP A 211 5.56 -19.54 -17.06
CA ASP A 211 5.57 -20.76 -17.84
C ASP A 211 4.13 -21.17 -18.21
N PRO A 212 3.74 -21.18 -19.50
CA PRO A 212 2.39 -21.58 -19.90
C PRO A 212 1.99 -23.01 -19.49
N LYS A 213 2.95 -23.88 -19.18
CA LYS A 213 2.68 -25.26 -18.72
C LYS A 213 2.35 -25.33 -17.22
N ASP A 214 2.90 -24.39 -16.44
CA ASP A 214 2.61 -24.26 -15.02
C ASP A 214 2.59 -22.77 -14.63
N PRO A 215 1.51 -22.06 -15.03
CA PRO A 215 1.47 -20.60 -14.98
C PRO A 215 1.43 -20.00 -13.56
N TYR A 216 1.18 -20.84 -12.55
CA TYR A 216 1.17 -20.40 -11.15
C TYR A 216 2.47 -20.70 -10.40
N LYS A 217 3.45 -21.35 -11.05
CA LYS A 217 4.75 -21.59 -10.44
C LYS A 217 5.56 -20.28 -10.41
N LEU A 218 6.12 -19.96 -9.25
CA LEU A 218 7.10 -18.89 -9.13
C LEU A 218 8.42 -19.30 -9.79
N THR A 219 9.13 -18.35 -10.39
CA THR A 219 10.54 -18.57 -10.74
C THR A 219 11.40 -18.51 -9.48
N HIS A 220 12.65 -18.93 -9.58
CA HIS A 220 13.57 -18.87 -8.45
C HIS A 220 13.80 -17.41 -7.98
N GLU A 221 13.89 -16.48 -8.92
CA GLU A 221 14.03 -15.05 -8.65
C GLU A 221 12.79 -14.48 -7.95
N GLU A 222 11.59 -14.89 -8.38
CA GLU A 222 10.34 -14.50 -7.73
C GLU A 222 10.22 -15.07 -6.31
N GLU A 223 10.67 -16.32 -6.08
CA GLU A 223 10.71 -16.94 -4.75
C GLU A 223 11.65 -16.15 -3.81
N ASP A 224 12.84 -15.78 -4.28
CA ASP A 224 13.81 -14.97 -3.51
C ASP A 224 13.22 -13.59 -3.15
N VAL A 225 12.58 -12.94 -4.11
CA VAL A 225 11.89 -11.64 -3.86
C VAL A 225 10.80 -11.77 -2.80
N VAL A 226 9.94 -12.79 -2.92
CA VAL A 226 8.84 -13.03 -1.96
C VAL A 226 9.39 -13.29 -0.57
N GLU A 227 10.43 -14.10 -0.44
CA GLU A 227 11.04 -14.41 0.85
C GLU A 227 11.69 -13.20 1.49
N ARG A 228 12.45 -12.40 0.73
CA ARG A 228 13.09 -11.18 1.24
C ARG A 228 12.08 -10.12 1.64
N LEU A 229 11.04 -9.90 0.83
CA LEU A 229 9.97 -8.99 1.19
C LEU A 229 9.27 -9.45 2.47
N LYS A 230 8.87 -10.73 2.54
CA LYS A 230 8.24 -11.28 3.73
C LYS A 230 9.10 -11.08 4.98
N ASN A 231 10.40 -11.35 4.89
CA ASN A 231 11.31 -11.16 6.01
C ASN A 231 11.42 -9.69 6.41
N SER A 232 11.36 -8.76 5.45
CA SER A 232 11.36 -7.33 5.72
C SER A 232 10.07 -6.85 6.43
N PHE A 233 8.94 -7.52 6.21
CA PHE A 233 7.68 -7.24 6.92
C PHE A 233 7.64 -7.84 8.33
N LEU A 234 8.41 -8.88 8.59
CA LEU A 234 8.43 -9.54 9.90
C LEU A 234 9.46 -8.95 10.88
N GLY A 235 10.38 -8.11 10.38
CA GLY A 235 11.41 -7.41 11.17
C GLY A 235 12.67 -8.24 11.33
#